data_1102c1f2b591c6a7e6e3091e59d7da6a
#
_entry.id   1102c1f2b591c6a7e6e3091e59d7da6a
#
_cell.length_a   1.000
_cell.length_b   1.000
_cell.length_c   1.000
_cell.angle_alpha   90.00
_cell.angle_beta   90.00
_cell.angle_gamma   90.00
#
_symmetry.space_group_name_H-M   'P 1'
#
loop_
_entity.id
_entity.type
_entity.pdbx_description
1 polymer ?
#
loop_
_entity_poly.entity_id
_entity_poly.type
_entity_poly.pdbx_seq_one_letter_code
_entity_poly.pdbx_strand_id
1 'polypeptide(L)'
;MRTKTLLLTAALAAAGAATSMAQVYSVNMVGYINQNIPRGFSMLANQLNNSPDNKVTTLFAAPPDGTQVYKFDAVTDTYVFLQYIDGNWEGDDLNMTLGPGEGVFINPPSAFATTFVGEVQLSSSVGVANGFSIVSSALPQSLPLSDAPPAGLGFPVANGDQVYQFSNATGTYTFNQFVDGAWEGDGGGSPPVPAVGEAFFVNNGGASKNWNRTFTVGP
;
A
#
# COMPACT_ATOMS: atom_id res chain seq x y z
N MET A 1 -40.61 13.92 51.62
CA MET A 1 -40.39 14.55 50.28
C MET A 1 -38.92 14.68 49.89
N ARG A 2 -37.98 14.90 50.82
CA ARG A 2 -36.52 15.10 50.51
C ARG A 2 -35.80 13.89 49.91
N THR A 3 -36.17 12.66 50.26
CA THR A 3 -35.53 11.44 49.74
C THR A 3 -35.88 11.14 48.28
N LYS A 4 -37.08 11.47 47.82
CA LYS A 4 -37.47 11.28 46.39
C LYS A 4 -36.76 12.27 45.46
N THR A 5 -36.51 13.47 45.91
CA THR A 5 -35.79 14.51 45.15
C THR A 5 -34.29 14.15 45.03
N LEU A 6 -33.68 13.59 46.08
CA LEU A 6 -32.29 13.13 46.08
C LEU A 6 -32.06 11.94 45.12
N LEU A 7 -33.00 11.02 45.07
CA LEU A 7 -32.93 9.89 44.11
C LEU A 7 -33.09 10.34 42.67
N LEU A 8 -33.95 11.32 42.39
CA LEU A 8 -34.14 11.87 41.06
C LEU A 8 -32.89 12.63 40.55
N THR A 9 -32.25 13.42 41.41
CA THR A 9 -31.00 14.13 41.08
C THR A 9 -29.83 13.18 40.87
N ALA A 10 -29.72 12.09 41.62
CA ALA A 10 -28.69 11.09 41.48
C ALA A 10 -28.86 10.30 40.13
N ALA A 11 -30.10 10.00 39.73
CA ALA A 11 -30.41 9.34 38.49
C ALA A 11 -30.12 10.24 37.26
N LEU A 12 -30.41 11.56 37.34
CA LEU A 12 -30.06 12.50 36.25
C LEU A 12 -28.56 12.71 36.14
N ALA A 13 -27.81 12.73 37.23
CA ALA A 13 -26.36 12.86 37.22
C ALA A 13 -25.68 11.60 36.64
N ALA A 14 -26.19 10.41 36.92
CA ALA A 14 -25.70 9.16 36.34
C ALA A 14 -26.01 9.02 34.82
N ALA A 15 -27.16 9.51 34.36
CA ALA A 15 -27.51 9.56 32.95
C ALA A 15 -26.63 10.55 32.15
N GLY A 16 -26.25 11.69 32.76
CA GLY A 16 -25.34 12.68 32.17
C GLY A 16 -23.90 12.18 32.04
N ALA A 17 -23.43 11.36 32.97
CA ALA A 17 -22.09 10.79 32.93
C ALA A 17 -21.95 9.67 31.87
N ALA A 18 -23.04 8.93 31.56
CA ALA A 18 -23.02 7.86 30.54
C ALA A 18 -22.93 8.40 29.11
N THR A 19 -23.39 9.61 28.83
CA THR A 19 -23.33 10.23 27.51
C THR A 19 -21.96 10.84 27.16
N SER A 20 -21.11 11.10 28.17
CA SER A 20 -19.78 11.69 27.94
C SER A 20 -18.69 10.67 27.55
N MET A 21 -19.00 9.37 27.61
CA MET A 21 -18.04 8.30 27.27
C MET A 21 -18.09 7.84 25.81
N ALA A 22 -18.95 8.42 24.98
CA ALA A 22 -19.14 8.00 23.58
C ALA A 22 -18.51 8.95 22.57
N GLN A 23 -17.44 9.66 22.93
CA GLN A 23 -16.60 10.30 21.91
C GLN A 23 -15.63 9.26 21.34
N VAL A 24 -16.10 8.51 20.36
CA VAL A 24 -15.21 7.73 19.48
C VAL A 24 -14.43 8.75 18.65
N TYR A 25 -13.23 9.06 19.08
CA TYR A 25 -12.29 9.78 18.24
C TYR A 25 -11.88 8.82 17.11
N SER A 26 -12.41 9.04 15.91
CA SER A 26 -11.82 8.49 14.71
C SER A 26 -10.48 9.19 14.53
N VAL A 27 -9.38 8.52 14.85
CA VAL A 27 -8.04 9.03 14.59
C VAL A 27 -7.76 8.80 13.11
N ASN A 28 -8.10 9.78 12.26
CA ASN A 28 -7.64 9.77 10.87
C ASN A 28 -6.17 10.21 10.87
N MET A 29 -5.28 9.27 10.60
CA MET A 29 -3.86 9.55 10.46
C MET A 29 -3.57 9.92 9.01
N VAL A 30 -3.25 11.18 8.75
CA VAL A 30 -2.81 11.66 7.43
C VAL A 30 -1.29 11.54 7.35
N GLY A 31 -0.82 10.90 6.27
CA GLY A 31 0.59 10.73 5.96
C GLY A 31 1.00 11.54 4.73
N TYR A 32 2.33 11.70 4.59
CA TYR A 32 2.98 12.29 3.43
C TYR A 32 4.14 11.38 3.03
N ILE A 33 4.17 10.95 1.77
CA ILE A 33 5.25 10.15 1.21
C ILE A 33 5.86 10.90 0.03
N ASN A 34 7.09 11.41 0.22
CA ASN A 34 7.85 12.04 -0.86
C ASN A 34 8.56 10.97 -1.68
N GLN A 35 8.28 10.92 -2.97
CA GLN A 35 8.91 10.01 -3.92
C GLN A 35 9.73 10.78 -4.94
N ASN A 36 11.01 10.41 -5.06
CA ASN A 36 11.87 10.84 -6.16
C ASN A 36 11.86 9.72 -7.19
N ILE A 37 11.19 9.94 -8.30
CA ILE A 37 11.04 8.96 -9.38
C ILE A 37 12.14 9.24 -10.41
N PRO A 38 13.11 8.33 -10.58
CA PRO A 38 14.17 8.51 -11.55
C PRO A 38 13.65 8.36 -12.99
N ARG A 39 14.42 8.81 -13.96
CA ARG A 39 14.17 8.49 -15.37
C ARG A 39 14.21 6.99 -15.60
N GLY A 40 13.32 6.49 -16.48
CA GLY A 40 13.25 5.07 -16.83
C GLY A 40 12.31 4.31 -15.91
N PHE A 41 12.27 3.01 -16.05
CA PHE A 41 11.33 2.16 -15.32
C PHE A 41 11.63 2.11 -13.82
N SER A 42 10.57 2.22 -13.03
CA SER A 42 10.58 1.98 -11.59
C SER A 42 9.29 1.27 -11.19
N MET A 43 9.34 0.41 -10.18
CA MET A 43 8.13 -0.11 -9.54
C MET A 43 7.73 0.80 -8.39
N LEU A 44 6.51 1.32 -8.43
CA LEU A 44 6.03 2.36 -7.54
C LEU A 44 4.72 1.96 -6.88
N ALA A 45 4.55 2.35 -5.62
CA ALA A 45 3.34 2.19 -4.83
C ALA A 45 2.92 3.50 -4.16
N ASN A 46 1.61 3.72 -4.05
CA ASN A 46 1.04 4.69 -3.13
C ASN A 46 0.45 3.94 -1.93
N GLN A 47 1.03 4.15 -0.75
CA GLN A 47 0.63 3.47 0.49
C GLN A 47 -0.33 4.31 1.35
N LEU A 48 -0.88 5.39 0.78
CA LEU A 48 -1.84 6.28 1.44
C LEU A 48 -3.15 6.32 0.66
N ASN A 49 -4.26 6.35 1.39
CA ASN A 49 -5.57 6.52 0.77
C ASN A 49 -5.83 7.99 0.49
N ASN A 50 -5.60 8.41 -0.76
CA ASN A 50 -5.73 9.80 -1.21
C ASN A 50 -7.21 10.22 -1.31
N SER A 51 -7.49 11.49 -1.09
CA SER A 51 -8.78 12.13 -1.34
C SER A 51 -8.62 13.15 -2.49
N PRO A 52 -9.51 13.17 -3.49
CA PRO A 52 -10.81 12.48 -3.57
C PRO A 52 -10.74 11.02 -4.02
N ASP A 53 -9.63 10.57 -4.64
CA ASP A 53 -9.46 9.20 -5.12
C ASP A 53 -7.97 8.83 -5.26
N ASN A 54 -7.69 7.55 -5.57
CA ASN A 54 -6.36 7.02 -5.82
C ASN A 54 -6.10 6.80 -7.33
N LYS A 55 -6.75 7.54 -8.22
CA LYS A 55 -6.48 7.39 -9.65
C LYS A 55 -5.08 7.88 -9.99
N VAL A 56 -4.42 7.19 -10.91
CA VAL A 56 -3.12 7.60 -11.46
C VAL A 56 -3.18 9.03 -11.97
N THR A 57 -4.26 9.40 -12.64
CA THR A 57 -4.50 10.75 -13.17
C THR A 57 -4.60 11.85 -12.11
N THR A 58 -5.05 11.50 -10.90
CA THR A 58 -5.12 12.40 -9.73
C THR A 58 -3.79 12.45 -8.99
N LEU A 59 -3.17 11.29 -8.76
CA LEU A 59 -1.90 11.16 -8.03
C LEU A 59 -0.72 11.80 -8.77
N PHE A 60 -0.73 11.77 -10.10
CA PHE A 60 0.28 12.36 -10.97
C PHE A 60 -0.36 13.42 -11.88
N ALA A 61 -0.80 14.53 -11.29
CA ALA A 61 -1.55 15.57 -12.01
C ALA A 61 -0.75 16.23 -13.15
N ALA A 62 0.57 16.34 -13.03
CA ALA A 62 1.44 16.95 -14.05
C ALA A 62 2.85 16.33 -14.02
N PRO A 63 3.00 15.05 -14.38
CA PRO A 63 4.33 14.43 -14.52
C PRO A 63 5.01 14.96 -15.78
N PRO A 64 6.32 14.66 -16.00
CA PRO A 64 6.98 14.97 -17.26
C PRO A 64 6.24 14.42 -18.47
N ASP A 65 6.12 15.22 -19.53
CA ASP A 65 5.49 14.81 -20.80
C ASP A 65 6.16 13.56 -21.37
N GLY A 66 5.36 12.57 -21.79
CA GLY A 66 5.82 11.24 -22.18
C GLY A 66 5.92 10.23 -21.04
N THR A 67 5.54 10.57 -19.80
CA THR A 67 5.50 9.61 -18.68
C THR A 67 4.48 8.51 -18.94
N GLN A 68 4.91 7.27 -18.75
CA GLN A 68 4.10 6.07 -18.97
C GLN A 68 3.85 5.34 -17.65
N VAL A 69 2.65 4.77 -17.48
CA VAL A 69 2.29 3.93 -16.33
C VAL A 69 1.70 2.63 -16.82
N TYR A 70 2.14 1.52 -16.22
CA TYR A 70 1.70 0.16 -16.54
C TYR A 70 1.25 -0.52 -15.27
N LYS A 71 -0.03 -0.90 -15.21
CA LYS A 71 -0.59 -1.71 -14.12
C LYS A 71 -0.79 -3.13 -14.60
N PHE A 72 -0.22 -4.08 -13.87
CA PHE A 72 -0.37 -5.50 -14.18
C PHE A 72 -1.73 -6.01 -13.71
N ASP A 73 -2.46 -6.66 -14.61
CA ASP A 73 -3.70 -7.37 -14.31
C ASP A 73 -3.38 -8.87 -14.14
N ALA A 74 -3.44 -9.34 -12.90
CA ALA A 74 -3.14 -10.73 -12.54
C ALA A 74 -4.20 -11.74 -13.03
N VAL A 75 -5.35 -11.29 -13.55
CA VAL A 75 -6.39 -12.18 -14.09
C VAL A 75 -6.13 -12.50 -15.57
N THR A 76 -5.69 -11.49 -16.30
CA THR A 76 -5.45 -11.60 -17.76
C THR A 76 -3.98 -11.76 -18.12
N ASP A 77 -3.06 -11.68 -17.17
CA ASP A 77 -1.60 -11.66 -17.34
C ASP A 77 -1.15 -10.58 -18.34
N THR A 78 -1.81 -9.43 -18.35
CA THR A 78 -1.53 -8.32 -19.25
C THR A 78 -1.32 -7.02 -18.49
N TYR A 79 -0.80 -6.00 -19.19
CA TYR A 79 -0.69 -4.66 -18.65
C TYR A 79 -1.79 -3.75 -19.16
N VAL A 80 -2.39 -2.97 -18.27
CA VAL A 80 -3.19 -1.80 -18.60
C VAL A 80 -2.25 -0.61 -18.64
N PHE A 81 -2.36 0.22 -19.66
CA PHE A 81 -1.40 1.27 -19.99
C PHE A 81 -2.02 2.66 -19.94
N LEU A 82 -1.29 3.62 -19.36
CA LEU A 82 -1.56 5.04 -19.46
C LEU A 82 -0.29 5.80 -19.85
N GLN A 83 -0.48 6.91 -20.58
CA GLN A 83 0.60 7.82 -20.93
C GLN A 83 0.15 9.28 -20.75
N TYR A 84 1.06 10.13 -20.29
CA TYR A 84 0.84 11.57 -20.17
C TYR A 84 1.46 12.28 -21.37
N ILE A 85 0.63 12.90 -22.22
CA ILE A 85 1.04 13.59 -23.46
C ILE A 85 0.31 14.93 -23.57
N ASP A 86 1.05 15.99 -23.92
CA ASP A 86 0.51 17.33 -24.17
C ASP A 86 -0.40 17.83 -23.03
N GLY A 87 -0.03 17.52 -21.78
CA GLY A 87 -0.76 17.94 -20.60
C GLY A 87 -1.97 17.09 -20.24
N ASN A 88 -2.19 15.94 -20.90
CA ASN A 88 -3.32 15.05 -20.68
C ASN A 88 -2.89 13.60 -20.49
N TRP A 89 -3.65 12.85 -19.68
CA TRP A 89 -3.54 11.41 -19.61
C TRP A 89 -4.38 10.74 -20.69
N GLU A 90 -3.77 9.77 -21.39
CA GLU A 90 -4.37 8.96 -22.43
C GLU A 90 -4.02 7.49 -22.24
N GLY A 91 -4.84 6.56 -22.74
CA GLY A 91 -4.57 5.12 -22.73
C GLY A 91 -5.79 4.26 -22.45
N ASP A 92 -5.54 3.06 -21.94
CA ASP A 92 -6.55 2.00 -21.85
C ASP A 92 -7.64 2.29 -20.81
N ASP A 93 -7.26 2.81 -19.61
CA ASP A 93 -8.19 3.07 -18.52
C ASP A 93 -7.82 4.31 -17.70
N LEU A 94 -8.48 5.42 -17.97
CA LEU A 94 -8.32 6.69 -17.21
C LEU A 94 -8.77 6.59 -15.74
N ASN A 95 -9.44 5.50 -15.35
CA ASN A 95 -9.79 5.21 -13.96
C ASN A 95 -8.78 4.29 -13.27
N MET A 96 -7.65 3.94 -13.93
CA MET A 96 -6.59 3.16 -13.31
C MET A 96 -6.23 3.71 -11.94
N THR A 97 -6.28 2.87 -10.92
CA THR A 97 -5.96 3.23 -9.53
C THR A 97 -4.53 2.85 -9.15
N LEU A 98 -4.01 3.54 -8.15
CA LEU A 98 -2.81 3.18 -7.40
C LEU A 98 -3.09 3.46 -5.93
N GLY A 99 -3.89 2.60 -5.31
CA GLY A 99 -4.24 2.67 -3.88
C GLY A 99 -3.30 1.87 -2.99
N PRO A 100 -3.51 1.94 -1.65
CA PRO A 100 -2.73 1.16 -0.70
C PRO A 100 -2.78 -0.35 -0.99
N GLY A 101 -1.61 -0.96 -1.17
CA GLY A 101 -1.46 -2.37 -1.53
C GLY A 101 -1.28 -2.65 -3.02
N GLU A 102 -1.62 -1.69 -3.88
CA GLU A 102 -1.41 -1.78 -5.32
C GLU A 102 0.02 -1.36 -5.70
N GLY A 103 0.45 -1.76 -6.91
CA GLY A 103 1.70 -1.35 -7.51
C GLY A 103 1.60 -1.19 -9.01
N VAL A 104 2.47 -0.35 -9.56
CA VAL A 104 2.60 -0.10 -10.99
C VAL A 104 4.06 -0.02 -11.40
N PHE A 105 4.35 -0.21 -12.71
CA PHE A 105 5.54 0.37 -13.31
C PHE A 105 5.24 1.80 -13.74
N ILE A 106 6.20 2.69 -13.51
CA ILE A 106 6.22 4.04 -14.05
C ILE A 106 7.52 4.24 -14.84
N ASN A 107 7.44 4.92 -15.99
CA ASN A 107 8.57 5.18 -16.89
C ASN A 107 8.55 6.65 -17.34
N PRO A 108 9.05 7.58 -16.55
CA PRO A 108 9.17 8.97 -16.96
C PRO A 108 10.41 9.20 -17.84
N PRO A 109 10.35 10.11 -18.83
CA PRO A 109 11.49 10.46 -19.69
C PRO A 109 12.55 11.30 -18.98
N SER A 110 12.22 11.90 -17.84
CA SER A 110 13.13 12.62 -16.95
C SER A 110 12.72 12.40 -15.49
N ALA A 111 13.69 12.48 -14.59
CA ALA A 111 13.40 12.35 -13.15
C ALA A 111 12.48 13.47 -12.66
N PHE A 112 11.57 13.13 -11.75
CA PHE A 112 10.69 14.10 -11.09
C PHE A 112 10.37 13.65 -9.66
N ALA A 113 9.90 14.60 -8.85
CA ALA A 113 9.44 14.33 -7.50
C ALA A 113 7.91 14.43 -7.44
N THR A 114 7.29 13.56 -6.66
CA THR A 114 5.87 13.63 -6.30
C THR A 114 5.69 13.39 -4.81
N THR A 115 4.59 13.89 -4.25
CA THR A 115 4.22 13.65 -2.86
C THR A 115 2.84 13.02 -2.81
N PHE A 116 2.77 11.80 -2.33
CA PHE A 116 1.48 11.20 -2.00
C PHE A 116 1.02 11.72 -0.64
N VAL A 117 -0.26 12.11 -0.57
CA VAL A 117 -0.90 12.62 0.63
C VAL A 117 -2.19 11.86 0.84
N GLY A 118 -2.43 11.34 2.03
CA GLY A 118 -3.66 10.61 2.29
C GLY A 118 -3.71 9.97 3.66
N GLU A 119 -4.77 9.23 3.92
CA GLU A 119 -4.96 8.53 5.17
C GLU A 119 -4.17 7.23 5.20
N VAL A 120 -3.51 6.95 6.35
CA VAL A 120 -2.91 5.64 6.62
C VAL A 120 -4.02 4.65 6.94
N GLN A 121 -4.03 3.52 6.23
CA GLN A 121 -5.01 2.46 6.44
C GLN A 121 -4.73 1.71 7.75
N LEU A 122 -5.54 1.91 8.80
CA LEU A 122 -5.37 1.21 10.08
C LEU A 122 -5.71 -0.29 9.98
N SER A 123 -6.47 -0.68 8.98
CA SER A 123 -6.77 -2.08 8.64
C SER A 123 -6.80 -2.22 7.13
N SER A 124 -6.11 -3.22 6.60
CA SER A 124 -6.00 -3.46 5.16
C SER A 124 -6.02 -4.94 4.83
N SER A 125 -6.44 -5.24 3.60
CA SER A 125 -6.44 -6.59 3.03
C SER A 125 -6.04 -6.48 1.56
N VAL A 126 -4.83 -6.90 1.22
CA VAL A 126 -4.28 -6.88 -0.14
C VAL A 126 -4.42 -8.27 -0.75
N GLY A 127 -5.18 -8.38 -1.84
CA GLY A 127 -5.31 -9.64 -2.57
C GLY A 127 -4.04 -9.99 -3.33
N VAL A 128 -3.60 -11.25 -3.21
CA VAL A 128 -2.48 -11.81 -3.98
C VAL A 128 -3.02 -13.00 -4.77
N ALA A 129 -3.10 -12.86 -6.08
CA ALA A 129 -3.61 -13.91 -6.96
C ALA A 129 -2.68 -15.15 -6.98
N ASN A 130 -3.16 -16.27 -7.49
CA ASN A 130 -2.28 -17.34 -7.95
C ASN A 130 -1.49 -16.82 -9.16
N GLY A 131 -0.21 -17.15 -9.28
CA GLY A 131 0.67 -16.62 -10.32
C GLY A 131 1.21 -15.23 -9.97
N PHE A 132 1.48 -14.43 -11.00
CA PHE A 132 2.10 -13.12 -10.83
C PHE A 132 1.10 -12.04 -10.39
N SER A 133 1.55 -11.18 -9.49
CA SER A 133 0.87 -9.95 -9.08
C SER A 133 1.90 -8.87 -8.80
N ILE A 134 1.60 -7.61 -9.09
CA ILE A 134 2.36 -6.46 -8.57
C ILE A 134 1.62 -5.94 -7.34
N VAL A 135 2.27 -6.00 -6.20
CA VAL A 135 1.70 -5.58 -4.92
C VAL A 135 2.66 -4.68 -4.14
N SER A 136 2.14 -4.05 -3.10
CA SER A 136 2.92 -3.32 -2.11
C SER A 136 2.38 -3.53 -0.71
N SER A 137 3.13 -3.13 0.32
CA SER A 137 2.53 -2.92 1.64
C SER A 137 1.46 -1.84 1.57
N ALA A 138 0.29 -2.07 2.16
CA ALA A 138 -0.72 -1.02 2.30
C ALA A 138 -0.37 0.01 3.39
N LEU A 139 0.72 -0.22 4.13
CA LEU A 139 1.24 0.68 5.16
C LEU A 139 2.59 1.25 4.74
N PRO A 140 2.87 2.54 5.00
CA PRO A 140 4.13 3.17 4.66
C PRO A 140 5.26 2.77 5.64
N GLN A 141 5.61 1.50 5.62
CA GLN A 141 6.66 0.90 6.46
C GLN A 141 7.64 0.13 5.58
N SER A 142 8.92 0.22 5.91
CA SER A 142 10.00 -0.59 5.32
C SER A 142 10.50 -1.55 6.39
N LEU A 143 10.09 -2.80 6.30
CA LEU A 143 10.36 -3.87 7.27
C LEU A 143 10.51 -5.20 6.51
N PRO A 144 11.10 -6.24 7.14
CA PRO A 144 11.15 -7.58 6.59
C PRO A 144 9.76 -8.08 6.16
N LEU A 145 9.64 -8.56 4.92
CA LEU A 145 8.36 -8.83 4.27
C LEU A 145 7.51 -9.85 5.01
N SER A 146 8.10 -10.98 5.43
CA SER A 146 7.39 -12.12 6.01
C SER A 146 7.35 -12.13 7.54
N ASP A 147 8.18 -11.33 8.21
CA ASP A 147 8.21 -11.31 9.66
C ASP A 147 6.88 -10.78 10.22
N ALA A 148 6.50 -11.32 11.38
CA ALA A 148 5.26 -10.91 12.02
C ALA A 148 5.33 -9.45 12.54
N PRO A 149 4.22 -8.70 12.49
CA PRO A 149 4.14 -7.38 13.10
C PRO A 149 4.43 -7.43 14.61
N PRO A 150 5.05 -6.39 15.20
CA PRO A 150 5.50 -5.14 14.58
C PRO A 150 6.88 -5.21 13.92
N ALA A 151 7.59 -6.33 14.02
CA ALA A 151 8.96 -6.47 13.51
C ALA A 151 9.02 -6.58 11.98
N GLY A 152 7.92 -6.97 11.32
CA GLY A 152 7.84 -7.14 9.88
C GLY A 152 6.49 -6.74 9.29
N LEU A 153 6.38 -6.94 7.97
CA LEU A 153 5.19 -6.58 7.20
C LEU A 153 4.08 -7.65 7.25
N GLY A 154 4.37 -8.86 7.76
CA GLY A 154 3.40 -9.94 7.92
C GLY A 154 2.83 -10.47 6.60
N PHE A 155 3.61 -10.44 5.53
CA PHE A 155 3.19 -11.05 4.26
C PHE A 155 2.99 -12.56 4.46
N PRO A 156 1.84 -13.13 4.02
CA PRO A 156 1.54 -14.54 4.24
C PRO A 156 2.30 -15.44 3.25
N VAL A 157 3.62 -15.50 3.39
CA VAL A 157 4.50 -16.27 2.51
C VAL A 157 4.23 -17.77 2.68
N ALA A 158 4.33 -18.54 1.58
CA ALA A 158 4.24 -19.99 1.53
C ALA A 158 5.37 -20.57 0.69
N ASN A 159 5.66 -21.86 0.86
CA ASN A 159 6.66 -22.55 0.05
C ASN A 159 6.35 -22.44 -1.44
N GLY A 160 7.35 -22.04 -2.22
CA GLY A 160 7.26 -21.80 -3.64
C GLY A 160 6.93 -20.34 -4.03
N ASP A 161 6.59 -19.49 -3.08
CA ASP A 161 6.41 -18.07 -3.37
C ASP A 161 7.74 -17.41 -3.77
N GLN A 162 7.66 -16.54 -4.77
CA GLN A 162 8.80 -15.79 -5.29
C GLN A 162 8.52 -14.30 -5.23
N VAL A 163 9.53 -13.51 -4.90
CA VAL A 163 9.47 -12.05 -4.83
C VAL A 163 10.56 -11.46 -5.71
N TYR A 164 10.18 -10.48 -6.53
CA TYR A 164 11.09 -9.78 -7.43
C TYR A 164 10.99 -8.28 -7.18
N GLN A 165 12.08 -7.68 -6.74
CA GLN A 165 12.22 -6.23 -6.54
C GLN A 165 13.02 -5.65 -7.70
N PHE A 166 12.46 -4.65 -8.39
CA PHE A 166 13.09 -4.04 -9.54
C PHE A 166 14.01 -2.88 -9.15
N SER A 167 15.22 -2.88 -9.65
CA SER A 167 16.17 -1.79 -9.50
C SER A 167 16.22 -0.93 -10.76
N ASN A 168 15.76 0.32 -10.68
CA ASN A 168 15.90 1.29 -11.77
C ASN A 168 17.37 1.53 -12.15
N ALA A 169 18.29 1.55 -11.17
CA ALA A 169 19.69 1.85 -11.39
C ALA A 169 20.42 0.81 -12.27
N THR A 170 20.02 -0.45 -12.17
CA THR A 170 20.62 -1.55 -12.92
C THR A 170 19.72 -2.09 -14.05
N GLY A 171 18.42 -1.77 -14.00
CA GLY A 171 17.42 -2.32 -14.91
C GLY A 171 17.15 -3.82 -14.69
N THR A 172 17.47 -4.36 -13.52
CA THR A 172 17.38 -5.79 -13.19
C THR A 172 16.51 -6.02 -11.96
N TYR A 173 16.13 -7.29 -11.75
CA TYR A 173 15.41 -7.71 -10.56
C TYR A 173 16.36 -8.35 -9.56
N THR A 174 16.12 -8.09 -8.28
CA THR A 174 16.58 -8.92 -7.16
C THR A 174 15.54 -10.00 -6.94
N PHE A 175 15.96 -11.26 -6.96
CA PHE A 175 15.11 -12.43 -6.83
C PHE A 175 15.26 -13.08 -5.46
N ASN A 176 14.12 -13.38 -4.83
CA ASN A 176 14.05 -14.16 -3.60
C ASN A 176 12.92 -15.18 -3.70
N GLN A 177 13.14 -16.39 -3.19
CA GLN A 177 12.16 -17.46 -3.14
C GLN A 177 12.06 -18.00 -1.72
N PHE A 178 10.85 -18.38 -1.31
CA PHE A 178 10.63 -19.03 -0.02
C PHE A 178 10.53 -20.55 -0.21
N VAL A 179 11.49 -21.30 0.34
CA VAL A 179 11.62 -22.75 0.17
C VAL A 179 11.88 -23.39 1.53
N ASP A 180 11.12 -24.43 1.86
CA ASP A 180 11.27 -25.22 3.10
C ASP A 180 11.34 -24.39 4.38
N GLY A 181 10.55 -23.31 4.43
CA GLY A 181 10.45 -22.42 5.58
C GLY A 181 11.56 -21.36 5.68
N ALA A 182 12.38 -21.20 4.65
CA ALA A 182 13.47 -20.21 4.60
C ALA A 182 13.45 -19.41 3.28
N TRP A 183 14.00 -18.20 3.32
CA TRP A 183 14.26 -17.41 2.12
C TRP A 183 15.59 -17.86 1.49
N GLU A 184 15.57 -17.94 0.16
CA GLU A 184 16.74 -18.20 -0.68
C GLU A 184 16.79 -17.17 -1.81
N GLY A 185 17.97 -16.95 -2.39
CA GLY A 185 18.17 -16.05 -3.53
C GLY A 185 19.15 -14.92 -3.24
N ASP A 186 18.97 -13.81 -3.94
CA ASP A 186 19.93 -12.68 -3.91
C ASP A 186 19.98 -11.97 -2.54
N GLY A 187 18.96 -12.11 -1.71
CA GLY A 187 18.91 -11.58 -0.33
C GLY A 187 19.73 -12.38 0.69
N GLY A 188 20.42 -13.46 0.26
CA GLY A 188 21.31 -14.25 1.13
C GLY A 188 20.59 -14.94 2.29
N GLY A 189 19.35 -15.37 2.11
CA GLY A 189 18.56 -16.09 3.12
C GLY A 189 17.76 -15.18 4.06
N SER A 190 17.77 -13.87 3.85
CA SER A 190 16.96 -12.92 4.61
C SER A 190 15.66 -12.59 3.87
N PRO A 191 14.56 -12.29 4.59
CA PRO A 191 13.34 -11.78 3.96
C PRO A 191 13.60 -10.50 3.15
N PRO A 192 12.98 -10.32 1.97
CA PRO A 192 13.02 -9.05 1.27
C PRO A 192 12.51 -7.90 2.15
N VAL A 193 13.10 -6.70 1.99
CA VAL A 193 12.72 -5.49 2.72
C VAL A 193 12.32 -4.41 1.73
N PRO A 194 11.06 -4.35 1.29
CA PRO A 194 10.61 -3.30 0.39
C PRO A 194 10.72 -1.91 1.05
N ALA A 195 11.15 -0.92 0.29
CA ALA A 195 11.18 0.46 0.74
C ALA A 195 9.76 1.06 0.81
N VAL A 196 9.59 2.17 1.54
CA VAL A 196 8.36 2.95 1.48
C VAL A 196 8.17 3.49 0.07
N GLY A 197 6.97 3.24 -0.51
CA GLY A 197 6.64 3.61 -1.89
C GLY A 197 7.15 2.65 -2.95
N GLU A 198 7.77 1.53 -2.57
CA GLU A 198 8.18 0.48 -3.49
C GLU A 198 7.07 -0.54 -3.68
N ALA A 199 6.81 -0.91 -4.94
CA ALA A 199 6.06 -2.09 -5.33
C ALA A 199 7.01 -3.20 -5.78
N PHE A 200 6.54 -4.44 -5.74
CA PHE A 200 7.31 -5.61 -6.15
C PHE A 200 6.39 -6.67 -6.77
N PHE A 201 6.97 -7.54 -7.60
CA PHE A 201 6.25 -8.73 -8.03
C PHE A 201 6.27 -9.81 -6.96
N VAL A 202 5.12 -10.48 -6.86
CA VAL A 202 4.99 -11.78 -6.21
C VAL A 202 4.54 -12.78 -7.25
N ASN A 203 5.21 -13.93 -7.33
CA ASN A 203 4.69 -15.11 -8.00
C ASN A 203 4.23 -16.09 -6.91
N ASN A 204 2.93 -16.14 -6.70
CA ASN A 204 2.30 -17.02 -5.71
C ASN A 204 2.05 -18.40 -6.32
N GLY A 205 2.86 -19.38 -5.92
CA GLY A 205 2.74 -20.76 -6.39
C GLY A 205 1.52 -21.54 -5.88
N GLY A 206 0.79 -20.98 -4.91
CA GLY A 206 -0.38 -21.60 -4.27
C GLY A 206 -1.70 -20.96 -4.66
N ALA A 207 -2.77 -21.24 -3.92
CA ALA A 207 -4.05 -20.58 -4.09
C ALA A 207 -3.95 -19.08 -3.78
N SER A 208 -4.87 -18.29 -4.38
CA SER A 208 -4.99 -16.87 -4.05
C SER A 208 -5.15 -16.66 -2.55
N LYS A 209 -4.50 -15.64 -2.02
CA LYS A 209 -4.43 -15.33 -0.59
C LYS A 209 -4.61 -13.84 -0.33
N ASN A 210 -4.89 -13.48 0.93
CA ASN A 210 -5.00 -12.09 1.35
C ASN A 210 -3.87 -11.74 2.32
N TRP A 211 -3.21 -10.63 2.05
CA TRP A 211 -2.26 -10.02 2.96
C TRP A 211 -3.00 -9.03 3.87
N ASN A 212 -3.33 -9.51 5.06
CA ASN A 212 -4.08 -8.74 6.05
C ASN A 212 -3.15 -8.02 7.02
N ARG A 213 -3.38 -6.73 7.23
CA ARG A 213 -2.62 -5.91 8.19
C ARG A 213 -3.55 -5.12 9.08
N THR A 214 -3.21 -5.08 10.36
CA THR A 214 -3.78 -4.12 11.31
C THR A 214 -2.63 -3.28 11.87
N PHE A 215 -2.79 -1.98 11.84
CA PHE A 215 -1.84 -1.01 12.38
C PHE A 215 -2.45 -0.33 13.59
N THR A 216 -1.74 -0.36 14.71
CA THR A 216 -2.16 0.34 15.94
C THR A 216 -1.25 1.55 16.11
N VAL A 217 -1.86 2.71 16.22
CA VAL A 217 -1.17 3.94 16.62
C VAL A 217 -0.82 3.78 18.10
N GLY A 218 0.46 3.84 18.42
CA GLY A 218 0.91 3.84 19.80
C GLY A 218 0.28 5.01 20.59
N PRO A 219 0.14 4.87 21.91
CA PRO A 219 -0.35 5.94 22.77
C PRO A 219 0.59 7.14 22.81
#